data_d930c6656319e8eb1a0040f21a182a60
#
_entry.id   d930c6656319e8eb1a0040f21a182a60
#
_cell.length_a   1.000
_cell.length_b   1.000
_cell.length_c   1.000
_cell.angle_alpha   90.00
_cell.angle_beta   90.00
_cell.angle_gamma   90.00
#
_symmetry.space_group_name_H-M   'P 1'
#
loop_
_entity.id
_entity.type
_entity.pdbx_description
1 polymer ?
#
loop_
_entity_poly.entity_id
_entity_poly.type
_entity_poly.pdbx_seq_one_letter_code
_entity_poly.pdbx_strand_id
1 'polypeptide(L)'
;MKEIMAIVRINMMNKTKKALAEAGISSVTAREALGRGKGLVDLSLLEGAEKGYEEAIAQLGQSQRLIPKRIFFIVVPDRLVHKTVQTIIGVNRTSKSGDGKIFVMPVMDSVRVRTGESGDLVLDEA
;
A
#
# COMPACT_ATOMS: atom_id res chain seq x y z
N MET A 1 -7.40 -1.36 17.83
CA MET A 1 -6.85 -0.52 16.73
C MET A 1 -6.07 -1.37 15.74
N LYS A 2 -6.03 -0.95 14.52
CA LYS A 2 -5.34 -1.65 13.43
C LYS A 2 -4.50 -0.67 12.62
N GLU A 3 -3.39 -1.14 12.09
CA GLU A 3 -2.63 -0.44 11.06
C GLU A 3 -3.04 -0.95 9.70
N ILE A 4 -3.34 -0.02 8.82
CA ILE A 4 -3.65 -0.31 7.43
C ILE A 4 -2.47 0.16 6.61
N MET A 5 -1.81 -0.77 5.94
CA MET A 5 -0.71 -0.48 5.03
C MET A 5 -1.23 -0.69 3.60
N ALA A 6 -1.28 0.37 2.82
CA ALA A 6 -1.77 0.31 1.45
C ALA A 6 -0.66 0.69 0.48
N ILE A 7 -0.40 -0.19 -0.46
CA ILE A 7 0.58 0.04 -1.53
C ILE A 7 -0.20 0.38 -2.79
N VAL A 8 -0.01 1.58 -3.32
CA VAL A 8 -0.78 2.08 -4.47
C VAL A 8 0.15 2.66 -5.53
N ARG A 9 -0.41 2.92 -6.71
CA ARG A 9 0.33 3.59 -7.78
C ARG A 9 0.74 5.00 -7.38
N ILE A 10 1.89 5.43 -7.86
CA ILE A 10 2.44 6.76 -7.55
C ILE A 10 1.45 7.89 -7.90
N ASN A 11 0.74 7.78 -9.01
CA ASN A 11 -0.20 8.80 -9.46
C ASN A 11 -1.53 8.80 -8.70
N MET A 12 -1.74 7.86 -7.79
CA MET A 12 -2.96 7.77 -7.00
C MET A 12 -2.82 8.33 -5.58
N MET A 13 -1.64 8.82 -5.22
CA MET A 13 -1.37 9.33 -3.88
C MET A 13 -2.31 10.46 -3.47
N ASN A 14 -2.43 11.50 -4.30
CA ASN A 14 -3.24 12.67 -3.96
C ASN A 14 -4.74 12.35 -3.93
N LYS A 15 -5.22 11.55 -4.88
CA LYS A 15 -6.62 11.13 -4.92
C LYS A 15 -6.98 10.28 -3.69
N THR A 16 -6.08 9.40 -3.28
CA THR A 16 -6.29 8.56 -2.11
C THR A 16 -6.31 9.38 -0.82
N LYS A 17 -5.38 10.32 -0.65
CA LYS A 17 -5.38 11.22 0.51
C LYS A 17 -6.67 12.03 0.60
N LYS A 18 -7.11 12.57 -0.54
CA LYS A 18 -8.35 13.36 -0.59
C LYS A 18 -9.56 12.53 -0.21
N ALA A 19 -9.68 11.33 -0.76
CA ALA A 19 -10.80 10.43 -0.46
C ALA A 19 -10.83 10.03 1.01
N LEU A 20 -9.67 9.75 1.59
CA LEU A 20 -9.56 9.42 3.02
C LEU A 20 -10.00 10.62 3.90
N ALA A 21 -9.54 11.82 3.57
CA ALA A 21 -9.93 13.02 4.31
C ALA A 21 -11.45 13.26 4.22
N GLU A 22 -12.04 13.12 3.06
CA GLU A 22 -13.49 13.24 2.85
C GLU A 22 -14.28 12.17 3.62
N ALA A 23 -13.67 11.01 3.83
CA ALA A 23 -14.26 9.93 4.62
C ALA A 23 -14.06 10.12 6.15
N GLY A 24 -13.43 11.20 6.56
CA GLY A 24 -13.16 11.48 7.97
C GLY A 24 -11.87 10.88 8.51
N ILE A 25 -10.99 10.42 7.63
CA ILE A 25 -9.71 9.81 8.01
C ILE A 25 -8.60 10.74 7.52
N SER A 26 -8.17 11.63 8.40
CA SER A 26 -7.25 12.72 8.06
C SER A 26 -5.78 12.40 8.31
N SER A 27 -5.49 11.54 9.29
CA SER A 27 -4.12 11.24 9.68
C SER A 27 -3.56 10.09 8.87
N VAL A 28 -2.59 10.39 8.04
CA VAL A 28 -1.89 9.39 7.22
C VAL A 28 -0.40 9.66 7.24
N THR A 29 0.39 8.59 7.16
CA THR A 29 1.82 8.67 6.90
C THR A 29 2.07 8.00 5.55
N ALA A 30 2.83 8.65 4.68
CA ALA A 30 3.11 8.12 3.36
C ALA A 30 4.62 8.01 3.14
N ARG A 31 5.01 6.99 2.39
CA ARG A 31 6.41 6.74 2.03
C ARG A 31 6.52 6.38 0.56
N GLU A 32 7.67 6.68 0.00
CA GLU A 32 8.06 6.19 -1.30
C GLU A 32 8.55 4.75 -1.18
N ALA A 33 8.26 3.94 -2.20
CA ALA A 33 8.71 2.56 -2.25
C ALA A 33 8.95 2.14 -3.69
N LEU A 34 9.72 1.09 -3.84
CA LEU A 34 9.93 0.42 -5.13
C LEU A 34 9.39 -1.00 -4.98
N GLY A 35 8.57 -1.42 -5.94
CA GLY A 35 7.99 -2.74 -5.88
C GLY A 35 7.48 -3.21 -7.22
N ARG A 36 7.11 -4.48 -7.27
CA ARG A 36 6.45 -5.07 -8.43
C ARG A 36 5.51 -6.18 -7.98
N GLY A 37 4.44 -6.35 -8.73
CA GLY A 37 3.55 -7.48 -8.55
C GLY A 37 3.98 -8.69 -9.39
N LYS A 38 3.31 -9.80 -9.15
CA LYS A 38 3.54 -11.05 -9.88
C LYS A 38 3.33 -10.89 -11.40
N GLY A 39 2.40 -10.00 -11.80
CA GLY A 39 2.08 -9.78 -13.21
C GLY A 39 3.23 -9.22 -14.06
N LEU A 40 4.28 -8.67 -13.42
CA LEU A 40 5.48 -8.18 -14.11
C LEU A 40 6.56 -9.24 -14.25
N VAL A 41 6.35 -10.45 -13.71
CA VAL A 41 7.31 -11.54 -13.78
C VAL A 41 6.80 -12.58 -14.77
N ASP A 42 7.55 -12.80 -15.84
CA ASP A 42 7.27 -13.85 -16.81
C ASP A 42 8.13 -15.08 -16.48
N LEU A 43 7.46 -16.14 -16.00
CA LEU A 43 8.15 -17.37 -15.58
C LEU A 43 8.88 -18.07 -16.73
N SER A 44 8.36 -17.98 -17.95
CA SER A 44 9.03 -18.58 -19.11
C SER A 44 10.32 -17.83 -19.46
N LEU A 45 10.34 -16.51 -19.29
CA LEU A 45 11.56 -15.71 -19.45
C LEU A 45 12.57 -16.04 -18.35
N LEU A 46 12.11 -16.25 -17.12
CA LEU A 46 12.97 -16.63 -16.01
C LEU A 46 13.65 -17.98 -16.29
N GLU A 47 12.88 -18.98 -16.74
CA GLU A 47 13.43 -20.27 -17.12
C GLU A 47 14.44 -20.16 -18.27
N GLY A 48 14.14 -19.35 -19.28
CA GLY A 48 15.05 -19.09 -20.40
C GLY A 48 16.35 -18.44 -19.94
N ALA A 49 16.27 -17.47 -19.03
CA ALA A 49 17.42 -16.79 -18.44
C ALA A 49 18.29 -17.77 -17.64
N GLU A 50 17.68 -18.65 -16.87
CA GLU A 50 18.40 -19.69 -16.12
C GLU A 50 19.12 -20.67 -17.04
N LYS A 51 18.59 -20.92 -18.24
CA LYS A 51 19.22 -21.74 -19.27
C LYS A 51 20.26 -21.00 -20.12
N GLY A 52 20.43 -19.69 -19.90
CA GLY A 52 21.43 -18.86 -20.56
C GLY A 52 21.02 -18.27 -21.90
N TYR A 53 19.73 -18.21 -22.22
CA TYR A 53 19.26 -17.57 -23.46
C TYR A 53 19.31 -16.04 -23.32
N GLU A 54 20.13 -15.38 -24.15
CA GLU A 54 20.37 -13.93 -24.08
C GLU A 54 19.10 -13.10 -24.18
N GLU A 55 18.21 -13.45 -25.13
CA GLU A 55 16.94 -12.72 -25.31
C GLU A 55 16.08 -12.80 -24.05
N ALA A 56 16.00 -13.98 -23.43
CA ALA A 56 15.26 -14.17 -22.19
C ALA A 56 15.89 -13.39 -21.05
N ILE A 57 17.22 -13.35 -20.97
CA ILE A 57 17.95 -12.57 -19.96
C ILE A 57 17.65 -11.07 -20.10
N ALA A 58 17.70 -10.55 -21.32
CA ALA A 58 17.44 -9.14 -21.58
C ALA A 58 15.99 -8.75 -21.22
N GLN A 59 15.01 -9.59 -21.57
CA GLN A 59 13.61 -9.35 -21.25
C GLN A 59 13.33 -9.52 -19.76
N LEU A 60 13.98 -10.48 -19.11
CA LEU A 60 13.86 -10.70 -17.67
C LEU A 60 14.36 -9.48 -16.90
N GLY A 61 15.43 -8.82 -17.36
CA GLY A 61 15.92 -7.60 -16.74
C GLY A 61 14.86 -6.51 -16.68
N GLN A 62 14.02 -6.38 -17.70
CA GLN A 62 12.89 -5.44 -17.70
C GLN A 62 11.76 -5.92 -16.81
N SER A 63 11.43 -7.22 -16.84
CA SER A 63 10.38 -7.81 -16.03
C SER A 63 10.70 -7.75 -14.54
N GLN A 64 11.97 -7.72 -14.17
CA GLN A 64 12.42 -7.62 -12.78
C GLN A 64 12.51 -6.18 -12.30
N ARG A 65 12.27 -5.19 -13.17
CA ARG A 65 12.33 -3.80 -12.76
C ARG A 65 11.34 -3.51 -11.65
N LEU A 66 11.81 -2.83 -10.62
CA LEU A 66 10.96 -2.30 -9.57
C LEU A 66 10.33 -0.99 -10.03
N ILE A 67 9.06 -0.83 -9.73
CA ILE A 67 8.27 0.34 -10.13
C ILE A 67 8.09 1.24 -8.91
N PRO A 68 8.24 2.56 -9.04
CA PRO A 68 7.91 3.47 -7.95
C PRO A 68 6.46 3.32 -7.52
N LYS A 69 6.25 3.19 -6.23
CA LYS A 69 4.95 3.05 -5.57
C LYS A 69 4.87 4.04 -4.42
N ARG A 70 3.68 4.17 -3.86
CA ARG A 70 3.47 4.90 -2.60
C ARG A 70 2.87 3.95 -1.58
N ILE A 71 3.34 4.06 -0.34
CA ILE A 71 2.79 3.30 0.78
C ILE A 71 2.13 4.26 1.73
N PHE A 72 0.89 3.98 2.09
CA PHE A 72 0.19 4.66 3.18
C PHE A 72 0.21 3.79 4.43
N PHE A 73 0.46 4.43 5.56
CA PHE A 73 0.31 3.83 6.87
C PHE A 73 -0.76 4.61 7.62
N ILE A 74 -1.82 3.94 8.03
CA ILE A 74 -2.96 4.57 8.68
C ILE A 74 -3.33 3.71 9.88
N VAL A 75 -3.35 4.29 11.08
CA VAL A 75 -3.79 3.58 12.28
C VAL A 75 -5.16 4.11 12.65
N VAL A 76 -6.13 3.22 12.73
CA VAL A 76 -7.52 3.57 13.01
C VAL A 76 -8.10 2.66 14.09
N PRO A 77 -9.15 3.11 14.81
CA PRO A 77 -9.90 2.20 15.68
C PRO A 77 -10.57 1.11 14.83
N ASP A 78 -10.83 -0.03 15.46
CA ASP A 78 -11.39 -1.20 14.76
C ASP A 78 -12.65 -0.87 13.95
N ARG A 79 -13.51 0.00 14.47
CA ARG A 79 -14.77 0.40 13.81
C ARG A 79 -14.58 1.11 12.48
N LEU A 80 -13.39 1.66 12.22
CA LEU A 80 -13.09 2.40 10.99
C LEU A 80 -12.27 1.60 9.98
N VAL A 81 -11.88 0.37 10.28
CA VAL A 81 -11.07 -0.46 9.39
C VAL A 81 -11.80 -0.69 8.06
N HIS A 82 -13.04 -1.14 8.12
CA HIS A 82 -13.81 -1.43 6.92
C HIS A 82 -13.97 -0.18 6.03
N LYS A 83 -14.35 0.94 6.64
CA LYS A 83 -14.51 2.22 5.92
C LYS A 83 -13.21 2.67 5.25
N THR A 84 -12.09 2.58 5.97
CA THR A 84 -10.78 2.95 5.45
C THR A 84 -10.38 2.08 4.26
N VAL A 85 -10.50 0.76 4.40
CA VAL A 85 -10.18 -0.20 3.35
C VAL A 85 -11.06 0.03 2.11
N GLN A 86 -12.36 0.17 2.28
CA GLN A 86 -13.28 0.38 1.16
C GLN A 86 -13.04 1.71 0.45
N THR A 87 -12.66 2.75 1.18
CA THR A 87 -12.30 4.04 0.59
C THR A 87 -11.08 3.92 -0.30
N ILE A 88 -10.04 3.23 0.16
CA ILE A 88 -8.82 3.02 -0.63
C ILE A 88 -9.12 2.18 -1.87
N ILE A 89 -9.89 1.11 -1.73
CA ILE A 89 -10.29 0.27 -2.86
C ILE A 89 -11.05 1.09 -3.90
N GLY A 90 -12.03 1.87 -3.47
CA GLY A 90 -12.89 2.64 -4.37
C GLY A 90 -12.13 3.61 -5.26
N VAL A 91 -11.06 4.22 -4.71
CA VAL A 91 -10.23 5.18 -5.46
C VAL A 91 -9.25 4.48 -6.39
N ASN A 92 -8.70 3.34 -5.96
CA ASN A 92 -7.54 2.73 -6.63
C ASN A 92 -7.90 1.60 -7.59
N ARG A 93 -9.12 1.07 -7.52
CA ARG A 93 -9.52 -0.08 -8.34
C ARG A 93 -9.67 0.32 -9.81
N THR A 94 -8.91 -0.33 -10.68
CA THR A 94 -9.08 -0.26 -12.14
C THR A 94 -9.44 -1.62 -12.73
N SER A 95 -9.40 -2.68 -11.92
CA SER A 95 -9.56 -4.10 -12.31
C SER A 95 -8.40 -4.61 -13.17
N LYS A 96 -7.27 -3.91 -13.16
CA LYS A 96 -6.04 -4.32 -13.84
C LYS A 96 -4.94 -4.61 -12.83
N SER A 97 -3.96 -5.41 -13.25
CA SER A 97 -2.75 -5.64 -12.45
C SER A 97 -2.08 -4.32 -12.08
N GLY A 98 -1.59 -4.22 -10.85
CA GLY A 98 -0.89 -3.04 -10.37
C GLY A 98 -1.77 -2.08 -9.57
N ASP A 99 -3.05 -2.39 -9.37
CA ASP A 99 -3.94 -1.56 -8.55
C ASP A 99 -3.44 -1.38 -7.12
N GLY A 100 -2.71 -2.35 -6.61
CA GLY A 100 -2.13 -2.30 -5.29
C GLY A 100 -2.61 -3.39 -4.35
N LYS A 101 -2.20 -3.28 -3.11
CA LYS A 101 -2.53 -4.27 -2.08
C LYS A 101 -2.66 -3.57 -0.73
N ILE A 102 -3.55 -4.08 0.10
CA ILE A 102 -3.79 -3.55 1.43
C ILE A 102 -3.54 -4.66 2.44
N PHE A 103 -2.75 -4.35 3.47
CA PHE A 103 -2.53 -5.23 4.61
C PHE A 103 -3.13 -4.59 5.85
N VAL A 104 -3.81 -5.39 6.65
CA VAL A 104 -4.40 -4.95 7.92
C VAL A 104 -3.69 -5.71 9.03
N MET A 105 -3.09 -4.97 9.96
CA MET A 105 -2.27 -5.54 11.02
C MET A 105 -2.76 -5.07 12.39
N PRO A 106 -2.71 -5.92 13.41
CA PRO A 106 -3.05 -5.47 14.76
C PRO A 106 -1.99 -4.49 15.28
N VAL A 107 -2.45 -3.47 16.00
CA VAL A 107 -1.61 -2.55 16.75
C VAL A 107 -1.96 -2.74 18.21
N MET A 108 -0.96 -3.05 19.03
CA MET A 108 -1.19 -3.38 20.43
C MET A 108 -1.53 -2.16 21.26
N ASP A 109 -0.92 -1.03 20.97
CA ASP A 109 -1.15 0.22 21.69
C ASP A 109 -0.66 1.41 20.87
N SER A 110 -1.14 2.60 21.22
CA SER A 110 -0.63 3.86 20.70
C SER A 110 -0.47 4.83 21.86
N VAL A 111 0.59 5.64 21.81
CA VAL A 111 0.94 6.57 22.89
C VAL A 111 1.22 7.94 22.28
N ARG A 112 0.56 8.97 22.79
CA ARG A 112 0.84 10.34 22.36
C ARG A 112 2.11 10.84 23.03
N VAL A 113 3.11 11.19 22.24
CA VAL A 113 4.39 11.62 22.78
C VAL A 113 4.26 12.88 23.65
N ARG A 114 3.43 13.82 23.22
CA ARG A 114 3.25 15.09 23.92
C ARG A 114 2.69 14.94 25.34
N THR A 115 1.75 14.01 25.55
CA THR A 115 0.98 13.90 26.79
C THR A 115 1.22 12.61 27.55
N GLY A 116 1.74 11.58 26.89
CA GLY A 116 1.84 10.24 27.48
C GLY A 116 0.52 9.48 27.52
N GLU A 117 -0.57 10.04 27.01
CA GLU A 117 -1.85 9.32 26.91
C GLU A 117 -1.72 8.14 25.96
N SER A 118 -2.50 7.08 26.21
CA SER A 118 -2.43 5.86 25.43
C SER A 118 -3.82 5.33 25.07
N GLY A 119 -3.85 4.35 24.17
CA GLY A 119 -5.06 3.69 23.74
C GLY A 119 -5.73 4.38 22.57
N ASP A 120 -6.97 3.97 22.26
CA ASP A 120 -7.72 4.47 21.10
C ASP A 120 -7.96 5.98 21.14
N LEU A 121 -8.02 6.55 22.34
CA LEU A 121 -8.29 7.99 22.50
C LEU A 121 -7.20 8.88 21.89
N VAL A 122 -6.00 8.36 21.65
CA VAL A 122 -4.92 9.14 21.03
C VAL A 122 -4.94 9.07 19.50
N LEU A 123 -5.80 8.27 18.92
CA LEU A 123 -6.01 8.23 17.47
C LEU A 123 -6.86 9.44 17.05
N ASP A 124 -6.48 10.08 15.95
CA ASP A 124 -7.16 11.32 15.52
C ASP A 124 -8.62 11.10 15.12
N GLU A 125 -8.97 9.89 14.74
CA GLU A 125 -10.31 9.49 14.31
C GLU A 125 -11.09 8.73 15.39
N ALA A 126 -10.58 8.73 16.60
CA ALA A 126 -11.19 7.98 17.71
C ALA A 126 -12.56 8.52 18.16
#